data_6cc1d4143bd6fd0520fcc8f1b9d285dd
#
_entry.id   6cc1d4143bd6fd0520fcc8f1b9d285dd
#
_cell.length_a   1.000
_cell.length_b   1.000
_cell.length_c   1.000
_cell.angle_alpha   90.00
_cell.angle_beta   90.00
_cell.angle_gamma   90.00
#
_symmetry.space_group_name_H-M   'P 1'
#
loop_
_entity.id
_entity.type
_entity.pdbx_description
1 polymer ?
#
loop_
_entity_poly.entity_id
_entity_poly.type
_entity_poly.pdbx_seq_one_letter_code
_entity_poly.pdbx_strand_id
1 'polypeptide(L)'
;MIFIIRHGETQKNKKKLLQGRSNDPLNKAGIAQAEQAREYFQNRGVHFDRVYSSPLIRAVDTAQIIVGDTAQIITDDRLLEMDYGPYEGTSLEPPPPEVLHFFMDFVNHPAPEGMESLECVVGRLGEFMEEILPAAAEGGDILISTHAIAMKGALEYLTPASGGAYWSKYIGNCEVYQIGIRDGRYLVPEETGMKGK
;
A
#
# COMPACT_ATOMS: atom_id res chain seq x y z
N MET A 1 14.29 -0.16 9.98
CA MET A 1 13.64 0.66 8.93
C MET A 1 12.33 -0.01 8.52
N ILE A 2 11.28 0.76 8.16
CA ILE A 2 10.05 0.20 7.58
C ILE A 2 10.00 0.53 6.10
N PHE A 3 9.63 -0.45 5.28
CA PHE A 3 9.38 -0.30 3.85
C PHE A 3 7.92 -0.67 3.57
N ILE A 4 7.15 0.26 3.06
CA ILE A 4 5.77 0.03 2.64
C ILE A 4 5.72 -0.01 1.11
N ILE A 5 5.12 -1.05 0.55
CA ILE A 5 5.06 -1.31 -0.89
C ILE A 5 3.62 -1.54 -1.34
N ARG A 6 3.25 -0.96 -2.48
CA ARG A 6 2.05 -1.35 -3.21
C ARG A 6 2.29 -2.67 -3.96
N HIS A 7 1.31 -3.58 -3.95
CA HIS A 7 1.38 -4.84 -4.70
C HIS A 7 1.70 -4.65 -6.20
N GLY A 8 2.23 -5.68 -6.85
CA GLY A 8 2.48 -5.75 -8.29
C GLY A 8 1.18 -5.71 -9.13
N GLU A 9 1.30 -5.50 -10.43
CA GLU A 9 0.16 -5.36 -11.34
C GLU A 9 -0.73 -6.61 -11.35
N THR A 10 -2.06 -6.38 -11.37
CA THR A 10 -3.08 -7.40 -11.59
C THR A 10 -3.73 -7.21 -12.95
N GLN A 11 -4.57 -8.19 -13.36
CA GLN A 11 -5.33 -8.03 -14.60
C GLN A 11 -6.36 -6.89 -14.54
N LYS A 12 -6.91 -6.58 -13.35
CA LYS A 12 -7.79 -5.43 -13.15
C LYS A 12 -7.03 -4.11 -13.28
N ASN A 13 -5.83 -4.00 -12.71
CA ASN A 13 -5.00 -2.81 -12.90
C ASN A 13 -4.69 -2.57 -14.38
N LYS A 14 -4.28 -3.62 -15.11
CA LYS A 14 -4.02 -3.53 -16.55
C LYS A 14 -5.23 -3.07 -17.36
N LYS A 15 -6.42 -3.50 -16.97
CA LYS A 15 -7.69 -3.12 -17.60
C LYS A 15 -8.27 -1.80 -17.07
N LYS A 16 -7.56 -1.13 -16.15
CA LYS A 16 -8.01 0.10 -15.49
C LYS A 16 -9.39 -0.05 -14.85
N LEU A 17 -9.59 -1.14 -14.15
CA LEU A 17 -10.77 -1.41 -13.34
C LEU A 17 -10.47 -1.07 -11.87
N LEU A 18 -11.45 -0.48 -11.20
CA LEU A 18 -11.37 -0.20 -9.77
C LEU A 18 -11.28 -1.52 -8.98
N GLN A 19 -10.24 -1.66 -8.17
CA GLN A 19 -9.95 -2.89 -7.46
C GLN A 19 -9.69 -2.65 -5.98
N GLY A 20 -10.67 -2.94 -5.16
CA GLY A 20 -10.62 -2.86 -3.70
C GLY A 20 -10.48 -4.23 -3.04
N ARG A 21 -11.61 -4.81 -2.65
CA ARG A 21 -11.66 -6.07 -1.86
C ARG A 21 -11.64 -7.35 -2.70
N SER A 22 -11.79 -7.28 -4.01
CA SER A 22 -11.67 -8.47 -4.86
C SER A 22 -10.28 -9.10 -4.74
N ASN A 23 -10.25 -10.45 -4.74
CA ASN A 23 -9.04 -11.21 -4.46
C ASN A 23 -8.44 -11.81 -5.74
N ASP A 24 -7.98 -10.94 -6.65
CA ASP A 24 -7.36 -11.32 -7.91
C ASP A 24 -5.83 -11.44 -7.74
N PRO A 25 -5.17 -12.43 -8.39
CA PRO A 25 -3.72 -12.63 -8.32
C PRO A 25 -2.94 -11.60 -9.15
N LEU A 26 -1.64 -11.59 -8.95
CA LEU A 26 -0.71 -10.87 -9.83
C LEU A 26 -0.80 -11.42 -11.26
N ASN A 27 -0.63 -10.52 -12.25
CA ASN A 27 -0.39 -10.94 -13.63
C ASN A 27 1.12 -11.10 -13.86
N LYS A 28 1.51 -11.48 -15.08
CA LYS A 28 2.93 -11.70 -15.44
C LYS A 28 3.79 -10.43 -15.22
N ALA A 29 3.25 -9.25 -15.51
CA ALA A 29 3.95 -8.00 -15.27
C ALA A 29 4.11 -7.74 -13.78
N GLY A 30 3.07 -7.99 -12.96
CA GLY A 30 3.13 -7.83 -11.51
C GLY A 30 4.14 -8.75 -10.83
N ILE A 31 4.28 -10.00 -11.32
CA ILE A 31 5.32 -10.91 -10.85
C ILE A 31 6.72 -10.34 -11.16
N ALA A 32 6.96 -9.90 -12.40
CA ALA A 32 8.23 -9.29 -12.78
C ALA A 32 8.54 -8.01 -11.99
N GLN A 33 7.52 -7.19 -11.69
CA GLN A 33 7.68 -6.00 -10.85
C GLN A 33 8.09 -6.36 -9.40
N ALA A 34 7.50 -7.41 -8.84
CA ALA A 34 7.86 -7.89 -7.51
C ALA A 34 9.29 -8.49 -7.48
N GLU A 35 9.72 -9.18 -8.55
CA GLU A 35 11.09 -9.67 -8.71
C GLU A 35 12.09 -8.50 -8.79
N GLN A 36 11.77 -7.43 -9.52
CA GLN A 36 12.58 -6.19 -9.54
C GLN A 36 12.67 -5.55 -8.15
N ALA A 37 11.58 -5.54 -7.38
CA ALA A 37 11.61 -5.07 -5.99
C ALA A 37 12.50 -5.93 -5.11
N ARG A 38 12.47 -7.26 -5.27
CA ARG A 38 13.40 -8.18 -4.60
C ARG A 38 14.85 -7.84 -4.90
N GLU A 39 15.21 -7.68 -6.17
CA GLU A 39 16.56 -7.29 -6.58
C GLU A 39 16.97 -5.93 -6.01
N TYR A 40 16.04 -4.96 -5.98
CA TYR A 40 16.26 -3.65 -5.41
C TYR A 40 16.68 -3.74 -3.93
N PHE A 41 15.99 -4.55 -3.11
CA PHE A 41 16.30 -4.74 -1.70
C PHE A 41 17.59 -5.53 -1.51
N GLN A 42 17.80 -6.60 -2.26
CA GLN A 42 19.03 -7.41 -2.21
C GLN A 42 20.30 -6.59 -2.52
N ASN A 43 20.25 -5.74 -3.56
CA ASN A 43 21.35 -4.86 -3.95
C ASN A 43 21.69 -3.80 -2.89
N ARG A 44 20.79 -3.54 -1.95
CA ARG A 44 20.97 -2.62 -0.82
C ARG A 44 21.31 -3.33 0.49
N GLY A 45 21.41 -4.65 0.47
CA GLY A 45 21.67 -5.46 1.66
C GLY A 45 20.53 -5.42 2.68
N VAL A 46 19.28 -5.11 2.25
CA VAL A 46 18.11 -5.10 3.13
C VAL A 46 17.66 -6.53 3.37
N HIS A 47 17.50 -6.88 4.64
CA HIS A 47 16.98 -8.17 5.10
C HIS A 47 15.81 -7.93 6.02
N PHE A 48 14.65 -8.47 5.69
CA PHE A 48 13.43 -8.24 6.47
C PHE A 48 13.33 -9.20 7.66
N ASP A 49 13.27 -8.63 8.86
CA ASP A 49 13.07 -9.37 10.11
C ASP A 49 11.59 -9.68 10.35
N ARG A 50 10.72 -8.82 9.85
CA ARG A 50 9.25 -8.96 9.93
C ARG A 50 8.60 -8.58 8.62
N VAL A 51 7.56 -9.31 8.25
CA VAL A 51 6.82 -9.10 7.00
C VAL A 51 5.33 -9.09 7.31
N TYR A 52 4.70 -7.97 7.05
CA TYR A 52 3.25 -7.80 7.14
C TYR A 52 2.63 -7.65 5.76
N SER A 53 1.44 -8.17 5.57
CA SER A 53 0.73 -8.06 4.30
C SER A 53 -0.78 -7.90 4.52
N SER A 54 -1.42 -7.14 3.63
CA SER A 54 -2.84 -7.34 3.39
C SER A 54 -3.13 -8.82 3.07
N PRO A 55 -4.26 -9.39 3.52
CA PRO A 55 -4.60 -10.78 3.23
C PRO A 55 -4.96 -11.05 1.77
N LEU A 56 -5.11 -10.00 0.93
CA LEU A 56 -5.41 -10.19 -0.49
C LEU A 56 -4.21 -10.78 -1.23
N ILE A 57 -4.48 -11.82 -2.04
CA ILE A 57 -3.45 -12.66 -2.67
C ILE A 57 -2.38 -11.84 -3.41
N ARG A 58 -2.75 -10.77 -4.11
CA ARG A 58 -1.81 -9.90 -4.83
C ARG A 58 -0.78 -9.23 -3.91
N ALA A 59 -1.16 -8.89 -2.67
CA ALA A 59 -0.24 -8.30 -1.69
C ALA A 59 0.62 -9.38 -1.04
N VAL A 60 0.03 -10.54 -0.71
CA VAL A 60 0.76 -11.70 -0.17
C VAL A 60 1.80 -12.19 -1.18
N ASP A 61 1.41 -12.40 -2.44
CA ASP A 61 2.31 -12.86 -3.50
C ASP A 61 3.45 -11.87 -3.74
N THR A 62 3.16 -10.55 -3.70
CA THR A 62 4.20 -9.52 -3.81
C THR A 62 5.22 -9.64 -2.67
N ALA A 63 4.75 -9.74 -1.42
CA ALA A 63 5.63 -9.93 -0.28
C ALA A 63 6.43 -11.23 -0.38
N GLN A 64 5.78 -12.35 -0.73
CA GLN A 64 6.41 -13.66 -0.86
C GLN A 64 7.52 -13.66 -1.92
N ILE A 65 7.29 -13.03 -3.07
CA ILE A 65 8.31 -12.90 -4.12
C ILE A 65 9.52 -12.11 -3.62
N ILE A 66 9.28 -11.02 -2.87
CA ILE A 66 10.36 -10.17 -2.35
C ILE A 66 11.21 -10.90 -1.32
N VAL A 67 10.60 -11.57 -0.35
CA VAL A 67 11.33 -12.16 0.79
C VAL A 67 11.72 -13.62 0.58
N GLY A 68 11.12 -14.31 -0.40
CA GLY A 68 11.34 -15.74 -0.63
C GLY A 68 10.70 -16.62 0.45
N ASP A 69 11.18 -17.87 0.58
CA ASP A 69 10.59 -18.87 1.48
C ASP A 69 11.12 -18.80 2.92
N THR A 70 11.98 -17.84 3.23
CA THR A 70 12.69 -17.76 4.53
C THR A 70 11.97 -16.91 5.57
N ALA A 71 10.96 -16.12 5.18
CA ALA A 71 10.24 -15.21 6.07
C ALA A 71 8.77 -15.62 6.21
N GLN A 72 8.27 -15.58 7.45
CA GLN A 72 6.84 -15.73 7.73
C GLN A 72 6.13 -14.41 7.40
N ILE A 73 5.07 -14.48 6.58
CA ILE A 73 4.20 -13.35 6.28
C ILE A 73 3.04 -13.34 7.27
N ILE A 74 2.89 -12.25 7.99
CA ILE A 74 1.80 -12.00 8.92
C ILE A 74 0.75 -11.16 8.19
N THR A 75 -0.45 -11.71 8.02
CA THR A 75 -1.55 -10.96 7.38
C THR A 75 -2.34 -10.16 8.40
N ASP A 76 -2.76 -8.94 8.01
CA ASP A 76 -3.56 -8.05 8.84
C ASP A 76 -4.63 -7.36 7.99
N ASP A 77 -5.90 -7.44 8.42
CA ASP A 77 -7.04 -6.89 7.70
C ASP A 77 -7.01 -5.34 7.64
N ARG A 78 -6.31 -4.69 8.56
CA ARG A 78 -6.10 -3.23 8.53
C ARG A 78 -5.28 -2.78 7.32
N LEU A 79 -4.53 -3.69 6.69
CA LEU A 79 -3.76 -3.44 5.47
C LEU A 79 -4.55 -3.65 4.17
N LEU A 80 -5.82 -4.03 4.24
CA LEU A 80 -6.69 -4.17 3.06
C LEU A 80 -6.80 -2.86 2.28
N GLU A 81 -7.07 -2.96 0.97
CA GLU A 81 -7.40 -1.78 0.16
C GLU A 81 -8.73 -1.16 0.64
N MET A 82 -8.95 0.08 0.28
CA MET A 82 -10.23 0.75 0.46
C MET A 82 -11.36 -0.11 -0.11
N ASP A 83 -12.44 -0.25 0.65
CA ASP A 83 -13.65 -0.90 0.15
C ASP A 83 -14.38 0.07 -0.78
N TYR A 84 -14.49 -0.32 -2.04
CA TYR A 84 -15.21 0.48 -3.05
C TYR A 84 -16.69 0.12 -3.16
N GLY A 85 -17.18 -0.84 -2.35
CA GLY A 85 -18.59 -1.20 -2.29
C GLY A 85 -19.18 -1.48 -3.67
N PRO A 86 -20.27 -0.79 -4.06
CA PRO A 86 -20.95 -1.04 -5.34
C PRO A 86 -20.14 -0.65 -6.58
N TYR A 87 -19.03 0.06 -6.41
CA TYR A 87 -18.17 0.49 -7.52
C TYR A 87 -17.01 -0.47 -7.82
N GLU A 88 -16.88 -1.55 -7.04
CA GLU A 88 -15.86 -2.58 -7.30
C GLU A 88 -15.94 -3.09 -8.74
N GLY A 89 -14.82 -3.09 -9.45
CA GLY A 89 -14.74 -3.57 -10.84
C GLY A 89 -15.26 -2.61 -11.91
N THR A 90 -15.70 -1.40 -11.56
CA THR A 90 -16.08 -0.39 -12.55
C THR A 90 -14.87 0.11 -13.33
N SER A 91 -15.11 0.56 -14.59
CA SER A 91 -14.04 1.15 -15.41
C SER A 91 -13.59 2.49 -14.84
N LEU A 92 -12.28 2.73 -14.90
CA LEU A 92 -11.67 4.03 -14.65
C LEU A 92 -11.47 4.83 -15.95
N GLU A 93 -11.94 4.31 -17.10
CA GLU A 93 -11.83 4.96 -18.42
C GLU A 93 -13.14 4.81 -19.25
N PRO A 94 -14.11 5.75 -19.12
CA PRO A 94 -14.24 6.75 -18.07
C PRO A 94 -14.82 6.13 -16.79
N PRO A 95 -14.52 6.69 -15.62
CA PRO A 95 -15.18 6.29 -14.38
C PRO A 95 -16.59 6.88 -14.28
N PRO A 96 -17.45 6.33 -13.39
CA PRO A 96 -18.70 6.99 -13.01
C PRO A 96 -18.43 8.40 -12.48
N PRO A 97 -19.33 9.40 -12.72
CA PRO A 97 -19.07 10.79 -12.35
C PRO A 97 -18.73 11.01 -10.89
N GLU A 98 -19.41 10.33 -9.96
CA GLU A 98 -19.17 10.42 -8.52
C GLU A 98 -17.80 9.84 -8.13
N VAL A 99 -17.36 8.76 -8.78
CA VAL A 99 -16.04 8.16 -8.61
C VAL A 99 -14.98 9.11 -9.16
N LEU A 100 -15.23 9.71 -10.33
CA LEU A 100 -14.32 10.69 -10.94
C LEU A 100 -14.10 11.88 -10.00
N HIS A 101 -15.18 12.49 -9.49
CA HIS A 101 -15.08 13.64 -8.60
C HIS A 101 -14.28 13.32 -7.35
N PHE A 102 -14.53 12.16 -6.74
CA PHE A 102 -13.79 11.71 -5.56
C PHE A 102 -12.29 11.52 -5.85
N PHE A 103 -11.93 10.83 -6.93
CA PHE A 103 -10.52 10.59 -7.28
C PHE A 103 -9.78 11.83 -7.78
N MET A 104 -10.49 12.85 -8.27
CA MET A 104 -9.88 14.13 -8.68
C MET A 104 -9.53 15.02 -7.47
N ASP A 105 -10.29 14.91 -6.39
CA ASP A 105 -10.08 15.74 -5.20
C ASP A 105 -10.58 15.03 -3.93
N PHE A 106 -9.76 14.14 -3.42
CA PHE A 106 -10.04 13.37 -2.21
C PHE A 106 -10.27 14.23 -0.97
N VAL A 107 -9.70 15.44 -0.93
CA VAL A 107 -9.79 16.32 0.25
C VAL A 107 -11.13 17.01 0.33
N ASN A 108 -11.68 17.45 -0.81
CA ASN A 108 -12.89 18.26 -0.84
C ASN A 108 -14.15 17.46 -1.23
N HIS A 109 -13.99 16.22 -1.70
CA HIS A 109 -15.12 15.36 -2.06
C HIS A 109 -15.15 14.13 -1.14
N PRO A 110 -16.29 13.87 -0.47
CA PRO A 110 -16.43 12.66 0.34
C PRO A 110 -16.45 11.41 -0.56
N ALA A 111 -16.12 10.26 0.01
CA ALA A 111 -16.27 8.98 -0.67
C ALA A 111 -17.75 8.79 -1.09
N PRO A 112 -18.01 8.31 -2.32
CA PRO A 112 -19.34 7.96 -2.77
C PRO A 112 -20.06 7.00 -1.81
N GLU A 113 -21.41 7.07 -1.79
CA GLU A 113 -22.21 6.20 -0.95
C GLU A 113 -21.89 4.71 -1.18
N GLY A 114 -21.66 3.98 -0.09
CA GLY A 114 -21.29 2.58 -0.11
C GLY A 114 -19.79 2.30 -0.23
N MET A 115 -18.95 3.33 -0.45
CA MET A 115 -17.49 3.20 -0.29
C MET A 115 -17.06 3.42 1.17
N GLU A 116 -15.93 2.82 1.55
CA GLU A 116 -15.23 3.15 2.79
C GLU A 116 -14.78 4.62 2.77
N SER A 117 -14.89 5.33 3.90
CA SER A 117 -14.40 6.71 3.98
C SER A 117 -12.87 6.75 4.12
N LEU A 118 -12.25 7.86 3.68
CA LEU A 118 -10.81 8.06 3.88
C LEU A 118 -10.41 8.12 5.35
N GLU A 119 -11.30 8.63 6.21
CA GLU A 119 -11.08 8.65 7.66
C GLU A 119 -11.00 7.23 8.23
N CYS A 120 -11.86 6.31 7.78
CA CYS A 120 -11.77 4.89 8.15
C CYS A 120 -10.46 4.28 7.67
N VAL A 121 -10.05 4.55 6.42
CA VAL A 121 -8.77 4.07 5.89
C VAL A 121 -7.61 4.59 6.74
N VAL A 122 -7.54 5.90 7.01
CA VAL A 122 -6.47 6.49 7.85
C VAL A 122 -6.49 5.92 9.25
N GLY A 123 -7.67 5.76 9.85
CA GLY A 123 -7.84 5.24 11.21
C GLY A 123 -7.28 3.82 11.35
N ARG A 124 -7.71 2.87 10.49
CA ARG A 124 -7.25 1.48 10.57
C ARG A 124 -5.77 1.32 10.27
N LEU A 125 -5.23 2.09 9.30
CA LEU A 125 -3.78 2.09 9.03
C LEU A 125 -3.00 2.70 10.20
N GLY A 126 -3.52 3.76 10.83
CA GLY A 126 -2.94 4.36 12.02
C GLY A 126 -2.85 3.37 13.18
N GLU A 127 -3.95 2.68 13.50
CA GLU A 127 -3.96 1.63 14.53
C GLU A 127 -2.92 0.54 14.26
N PHE A 128 -2.79 0.10 13.00
CA PHE A 128 -1.76 -0.87 12.61
C PHE A 128 -0.34 -0.30 12.83
N MET A 129 -0.08 0.93 12.40
CA MET A 129 1.24 1.56 12.56
C MET A 129 1.59 1.74 14.04
N GLU A 130 0.65 2.17 14.88
CA GLU A 130 0.88 2.29 16.34
C GLU A 130 1.21 0.94 16.98
N GLU A 131 0.54 -0.14 16.59
CA GLU A 131 0.78 -1.47 17.12
C GLU A 131 2.18 -1.99 16.79
N ILE A 132 2.68 -1.73 15.58
CA ILE A 132 4.02 -2.21 15.18
C ILE A 132 5.15 -1.31 15.65
N LEU A 133 4.90 -0.08 16.09
CA LEU A 133 5.91 0.90 16.46
C LEU A 133 6.92 0.39 17.51
N PRO A 134 6.49 -0.25 18.63
CA PRO A 134 7.44 -0.76 19.62
C PRO A 134 8.43 -1.76 19.00
N ALA A 135 7.91 -2.70 18.22
CA ALA A 135 8.72 -3.71 17.54
C ALA A 135 9.66 -3.11 16.48
N ALA A 136 9.21 -2.09 15.78
CA ALA A 136 10.00 -1.37 14.78
C ALA A 136 11.10 -0.51 15.44
N ALA A 137 10.85 0.01 16.65
CA ALA A 137 11.82 0.80 17.41
C ALA A 137 12.96 -0.05 18.00
N GLU A 138 12.75 -1.36 18.21
CA GLU A 138 13.81 -2.30 18.62
C GLU A 138 14.91 -2.48 17.55
N GLY A 139 14.62 -2.11 16.30
CA GLY A 139 15.53 -2.23 15.17
C GLY A 139 15.12 -3.29 14.15
N GLY A 140 15.96 -3.48 13.14
CA GLY A 140 15.67 -4.37 12.02
C GLY A 140 14.85 -3.72 10.90
N ASP A 141 14.62 -4.49 9.84
CA ASP A 141 13.85 -4.05 8.67
C ASP A 141 12.49 -4.75 8.61
N ILE A 142 11.45 -3.97 8.35
CA ILE A 142 10.06 -4.43 8.25
C ILE A 142 9.55 -4.15 6.85
N LEU A 143 8.96 -5.18 6.20
CA LEU A 143 8.21 -5.02 4.97
C LEU A 143 6.71 -4.98 5.26
N ILE A 144 6.00 -4.02 4.66
CA ILE A 144 4.54 -3.93 4.67
C ILE A 144 4.04 -3.94 3.23
N SER A 145 3.39 -5.03 2.81
CA SER A 145 2.80 -5.15 1.48
C SER A 145 1.30 -4.80 1.52
N THR A 146 0.91 -3.79 0.76
CA THR A 146 -0.45 -3.26 0.78
C THR A 146 -0.87 -2.72 -0.59
N HIS A 147 -1.77 -1.74 -0.64
CA HIS A 147 -2.44 -1.24 -1.82
C HIS A 147 -2.30 0.28 -1.93
N ALA A 148 -2.81 0.86 -3.03
CA ALA A 148 -2.59 2.26 -3.33
C ALA A 148 -3.23 3.22 -2.31
N ILE A 149 -4.53 3.10 -2.05
CA ILE A 149 -5.24 4.00 -1.13
C ILE A 149 -4.88 3.68 0.32
N ALA A 150 -4.76 2.40 0.68
CA ALA A 150 -4.28 2.01 2.01
C ALA A 150 -2.90 2.60 2.30
N MET A 151 -1.97 2.53 1.35
CA MET A 151 -0.64 3.12 1.49
C MET A 151 -0.71 4.63 1.68
N LYS A 152 -1.52 5.35 0.88
CA LYS A 152 -1.75 6.79 1.07
C LYS A 152 -2.31 7.09 2.47
N GLY A 153 -3.26 6.28 2.96
CA GLY A 153 -3.81 6.41 4.31
C GLY A 153 -2.74 6.30 5.40
N ALA A 154 -1.83 5.33 5.28
CA ALA A 154 -0.70 5.21 6.20
C ALA A 154 0.23 6.44 6.13
N LEU A 155 0.54 6.93 4.93
CA LEU A 155 1.40 8.11 4.73
C LEU A 155 0.75 9.39 5.29
N GLU A 156 -0.55 9.58 5.11
CA GLU A 156 -1.30 10.71 5.71
C GLU A 156 -1.32 10.63 7.24
N TYR A 157 -1.55 9.42 7.79
CA TYR A 157 -1.48 9.20 9.24
C TYR A 157 -0.11 9.59 9.81
N LEU A 158 0.96 9.15 9.18
CA LEU A 158 2.34 9.42 9.61
C LEU A 158 2.77 10.88 9.39
N THR A 159 2.06 11.63 8.56
CA THR A 159 2.39 13.00 8.21
C THR A 159 1.16 13.91 8.28
N PRO A 160 0.60 14.15 9.46
CA PRO A 160 -0.63 14.97 9.59
C PRO A 160 -0.49 16.39 9.03
N ALA A 161 0.75 16.89 9.00
CA ALA A 161 1.07 18.21 8.42
C ALA A 161 1.06 18.23 6.89
N SER A 162 0.86 17.08 6.21
CA SER A 162 0.79 17.00 4.75
C SER A 162 -0.41 17.76 4.17
N GLY A 163 -1.48 17.91 4.97
CA GLY A 163 -2.71 18.54 4.52
C GLY A 163 -3.40 17.80 3.37
N GLY A 164 -3.24 16.48 3.28
CA GLY A 164 -3.82 15.67 2.22
C GLY A 164 -2.93 15.51 0.98
N ALA A 165 -1.65 15.89 1.06
CA ALA A 165 -0.75 15.88 -0.09
C ALA A 165 -0.54 14.47 -0.69
N TYR A 166 -0.57 13.42 0.14
CA TYR A 166 -0.42 12.04 -0.36
C TYR A 166 -1.65 11.56 -1.15
N TRP A 167 -2.84 12.09 -0.87
CA TRP A 167 -4.03 11.73 -1.65
C TRP A 167 -3.89 12.07 -3.14
N SER A 168 -3.22 13.18 -3.46
CA SER A 168 -2.98 13.62 -4.84
C SER A 168 -1.85 12.88 -5.54
N LYS A 169 -1.02 12.11 -4.82
CA LYS A 169 0.09 11.37 -5.43
C LYS A 169 -0.41 10.12 -6.14
N TYR A 170 0.16 9.85 -7.31
CA TYR A 170 0.01 8.54 -7.95
C TYR A 170 1.04 7.59 -7.34
N ILE A 171 0.58 6.49 -6.79
CA ILE A 171 1.45 5.41 -6.30
C ILE A 171 1.36 4.24 -7.30
N GLY A 172 2.46 3.96 -7.99
CA GLY A 172 2.57 2.89 -8.98
C GLY A 172 2.67 1.49 -8.35
N ASN A 173 2.47 0.43 -9.16
CA ASN A 173 2.68 -0.94 -8.70
C ASN A 173 4.15 -1.15 -8.28
N CYS A 174 4.37 -1.85 -7.20
CA CYS A 174 5.68 -2.05 -6.56
C CYS A 174 6.44 -0.75 -6.22
N GLU A 175 5.74 0.38 -6.11
CA GLU A 175 6.33 1.61 -5.58
C GLU A 175 6.53 1.47 -4.07
N VAL A 176 7.70 1.93 -3.59
CA VAL A 176 8.15 1.75 -2.22
C VAL A 176 8.41 3.09 -1.55
N TYR A 177 7.89 3.25 -0.34
CA TYR A 177 8.28 4.30 0.60
C TYR A 177 9.04 3.68 1.76
N GLN A 178 10.06 4.40 2.26
CA GLN A 178 10.79 4.05 3.47
C GLN A 178 10.41 4.99 4.62
N ILE A 179 10.36 4.45 5.83
CA ILE A 179 9.97 5.17 7.04
C ILE A 179 11.02 4.86 8.11
N GLY A 180 11.76 5.90 8.50
CA GLY A 180 12.71 5.81 9.60
C GLY A 180 12.01 5.90 10.95
N ILE A 181 12.74 5.48 12.00
CA ILE A 181 12.30 5.64 13.39
C ILE A 181 13.42 6.30 14.17
N ARG A 182 13.08 7.31 14.97
CA ARG A 182 14.00 8.00 15.88
C ARG A 182 13.29 8.32 17.19
N ASP A 183 13.91 8.00 18.30
CA ASP A 183 13.38 8.24 19.65
C ASP A 183 11.97 7.70 19.85
N GLY A 184 11.69 6.49 19.32
CA GLY A 184 10.38 5.85 19.39
C GLY A 184 9.28 6.52 18.55
N ARG A 185 9.63 7.33 17.55
CA ARG A 185 8.69 8.03 16.67
C ARG A 185 9.02 7.79 15.22
N TYR A 186 8.00 7.74 14.39
CA TYR A 186 8.13 7.70 12.95
C TYR A 186 8.72 9.02 12.41
N LEU A 187 9.64 8.89 11.46
CA LEU A 187 10.07 10.01 10.63
C LEU A 187 9.14 10.16 9.43
N VAL A 188 9.22 11.31 8.78
CA VAL A 188 8.47 11.57 7.54
C VAL A 188 8.82 10.50 6.50
N PRO A 189 7.82 9.86 5.88
CA PRO A 189 8.06 8.86 4.83
C PRO A 189 8.78 9.46 3.60
N GLU A 190 9.70 8.70 3.04
CA GLU A 190 10.49 9.09 1.86
C GLU A 190 10.27 8.12 0.70
N GLU A 191 10.13 8.64 -0.52
CA GLU A 191 10.11 7.83 -1.74
C GLU A 191 11.50 7.24 -1.99
N THR A 192 11.56 5.93 -2.21
CA THR A 192 12.86 5.25 -2.46
C THR A 192 13.31 5.34 -3.92
N GLY A 193 12.44 5.79 -4.81
CA GLY A 193 12.63 5.75 -6.27
C GLY A 193 12.40 4.38 -6.89
N MET A 194 12.12 3.33 -6.10
CA MET A 194 11.70 2.03 -6.62
C MET A 194 10.27 2.12 -7.15
N LYS A 195 10.10 1.77 -8.43
CA LYS A 195 8.80 1.66 -9.12
C LYS A 195 8.87 0.47 -10.05
N GLY A 196 7.82 -0.35 -10.07
CA GLY A 196 7.69 -1.42 -11.06
C GLY A 196 7.58 -0.83 -12.47
N LYS A 197 8.43 -1.30 -13.36
CA LYS A 197 8.42 -0.90 -14.79
C LYS A 197 7.47 -1.80 -15.58
#